data_12c89056853467cc887108a51d2a7844
#
_entry.id   12c89056853467cc887108a51d2a7844
#
_cell.length_a   1.000
_cell.length_b   1.000
_cell.length_c   1.000
_cell.angle_alpha   90.00
_cell.angle_beta   90.00
_cell.angle_gamma   90.00
#
_symmetry.space_group_name_H-M   'P 1'
#
loop_
_entity.id
_entity.type
_entity.pdbx_description
1 polymer ?
#
loop_
_entity_poly.entity_id
_entity_poly.type
_entity_poly.pdbx_seq_one_letter_code
_entity_poly.pdbx_strand_id
1 'polypeptide(L)'
;MKKVYLIYPLVVVLLFASCNSKKDSIDRPEVSLDSLFDAYYAFKKSINPIEATKAGYYDYNSQVTNYITTAYKNDLILGYNNFLDKINAIDSTKVTAAQWMSLNVMKWDCEIKLEGLNNELVSIASPIFDMPSFQLMPVMQIQSLHLYFSTMAGGTGMHPFRNVKDYEDWLQRVDQFIPFIDTAIANMDRGIARGVVLPKVLIERMIPQLDAFVHAPVQEHLFYGPI
;
A
#
# COMPACT_ATOMS: atom_id res chain seq x y z
N MET A 1 -25.53 -56.49 60.96
CA MET A 1 -26.18 -55.60 59.96
C MET A 1 -25.95 -54.15 60.29
N LYS A 2 -24.78 -53.61 60.02
CA LYS A 2 -24.45 -52.17 60.25
C LYS A 2 -23.20 -51.77 59.41
N LYS A 3 -23.23 -51.89 58.06
CA LYS A 3 -22.09 -51.40 57.21
C LYS A 3 -22.54 -50.85 55.81
N VAL A 4 -23.78 -50.48 55.62
CA VAL A 4 -24.26 -50.10 54.29
C VAL A 4 -24.51 -48.56 54.14
N TYR A 5 -24.52 -47.77 55.20
CA TYR A 5 -24.90 -46.33 55.16
C TYR A 5 -23.74 -45.36 54.99
N LEU A 6 -22.46 -45.82 54.90
CA LEU A 6 -21.30 -44.91 54.80
C LEU A 6 -20.84 -44.66 53.35
N ILE A 7 -21.36 -45.39 52.39
CA ILE A 7 -20.93 -45.27 50.98
C ILE A 7 -21.75 -44.26 50.19
N TYR A 8 -23.01 -44.03 50.58
CA TYR A 8 -23.94 -43.16 49.86
C TYR A 8 -23.59 -41.67 49.91
N PRO A 9 -23.09 -41.05 50.99
CA PRO A 9 -22.75 -39.64 50.98
C PRO A 9 -21.47 -39.33 50.18
N LEU A 10 -20.55 -40.31 49.98
CA LEU A 10 -19.31 -40.11 49.24
C LEU A 10 -19.49 -40.03 47.72
N VAL A 11 -20.51 -40.74 47.21
CA VAL A 11 -20.82 -40.75 45.77
C VAL A 11 -21.54 -39.46 45.34
N VAL A 12 -22.34 -38.87 46.21
CA VAL A 12 -23.04 -37.60 45.91
C VAL A 12 -22.12 -36.40 45.88
N VAL A 13 -21.03 -36.38 46.66
CA VAL A 13 -20.05 -35.29 46.66
C VAL A 13 -19.17 -35.29 45.40
N LEU A 14 -18.96 -36.46 44.76
CA LEU A 14 -18.18 -36.57 43.52
C LEU A 14 -18.93 -36.08 42.27
N LEU A 15 -20.26 -35.95 42.30
CA LEU A 15 -21.06 -35.51 41.17
C LEU A 15 -21.15 -33.97 41.02
N PHE A 16 -20.72 -33.18 41.99
CA PHE A 16 -20.69 -31.74 41.93
C PHE A 16 -19.32 -31.14 41.57
N ALA A 17 -18.28 -31.98 41.40
CA ALA A 17 -16.94 -31.53 41.03
C ALA A 17 -16.67 -31.45 39.51
N SER A 18 -17.68 -31.76 38.67
CA SER A 18 -17.57 -31.75 37.22
C SER A 18 -18.44 -30.65 36.65
N CYS A 19 -17.90 -29.49 36.44
CA CYS A 19 -18.17 -28.51 35.42
C CYS A 19 -17.75 -27.10 35.88
N ASN A 20 -16.44 -26.89 35.95
CA ASN A 20 -15.90 -25.57 35.77
C ASN A 20 -14.84 -25.64 34.67
N SER A 21 -15.28 -25.98 33.45
CA SER A 21 -14.47 -25.64 32.29
C SER A 21 -14.50 -24.11 32.16
N LYS A 22 -13.51 -23.44 32.74
CA LYS A 22 -13.14 -22.16 32.23
C LYS A 22 -13.01 -22.33 30.73
N LYS A 23 -13.93 -21.76 29.96
CA LYS A 23 -13.62 -21.37 28.59
C LYS A 23 -12.39 -20.49 28.72
N ASP A 24 -11.25 -21.01 28.36
CA ASP A 24 -10.12 -20.18 27.98
C ASP A 24 -10.62 -19.35 26.78
N SER A 25 -11.25 -18.22 27.10
CA SER A 25 -11.35 -17.15 26.14
C SER A 25 -9.88 -16.84 25.83
N ILE A 26 -9.43 -17.24 24.67
CA ILE A 26 -8.20 -16.72 24.09
C ILE A 26 -8.45 -15.22 24.05
N ASP A 27 -7.92 -14.53 25.05
CA ASP A 27 -7.93 -13.08 25.14
C ASP A 27 -7.03 -12.60 23.98
N ARG A 28 -7.64 -12.50 22.80
CA ARG A 28 -6.98 -11.81 21.70
C ARG A 28 -6.84 -10.38 22.17
N PRO A 29 -5.62 -9.83 22.24
CA PRO A 29 -5.45 -8.46 22.67
C PRO A 29 -6.39 -7.59 21.83
N GLU A 30 -7.28 -6.90 22.49
CA GLU A 30 -8.19 -5.92 21.86
C GLU A 30 -7.28 -4.90 21.17
N VAL A 31 -7.22 -4.95 19.85
CA VAL A 31 -6.40 -4.01 19.07
C VAL A 31 -6.98 -2.64 19.35
N SER A 32 -6.22 -1.77 20.00
CA SER A 32 -6.68 -0.42 20.25
C SER A 32 -6.97 0.26 18.91
N LEU A 33 -8.02 1.05 18.82
CA LEU A 33 -8.37 1.77 17.58
C LEU A 33 -7.22 2.65 17.11
N ASP A 34 -6.52 3.30 18.03
CA ASP A 34 -5.36 4.13 17.68
C ASP A 34 -4.26 3.29 17.03
N SER A 35 -3.97 2.10 17.56
CA SER A 35 -3.01 1.17 16.94
C SER A 35 -3.46 0.71 15.55
N LEU A 36 -4.76 0.56 15.32
CA LEU A 36 -5.29 0.20 14.00
C LEU A 36 -5.10 1.34 13.00
N PHE A 37 -5.41 2.57 13.39
CA PHE A 37 -5.23 3.76 12.55
C PHE A 37 -3.74 4.02 12.26
N ASP A 38 -2.88 3.89 13.26
CA ASP A 38 -1.42 4.03 13.10
C ASP A 38 -0.86 2.97 12.15
N ALA A 39 -1.30 1.73 12.27
CA ALA A 39 -0.91 0.64 11.37
C ALA A 39 -1.37 0.89 9.93
N TYR A 40 -2.60 1.40 9.76
CA TYR A 40 -3.11 1.77 8.44
C TYR A 40 -2.32 2.90 7.81
N TYR A 41 -2.01 3.93 8.59
CA TYR A 41 -1.19 5.05 8.13
C TYR A 41 0.24 4.62 7.78
N ALA A 42 0.84 3.74 8.59
CA ALA A 42 2.14 3.15 8.29
C ALA A 42 2.11 2.32 6.98
N PHE A 43 1.06 1.53 6.78
CA PHE A 43 0.85 0.81 5.53
C PHE A 43 0.73 1.76 4.32
N LYS A 44 -0.06 2.83 4.41
CA LYS A 44 -0.19 3.84 3.33
C LYS A 44 1.17 4.45 2.97
N LYS A 45 2.03 4.74 3.95
CA LYS A 45 3.39 5.24 3.69
C LYS A 45 4.28 4.20 3.01
N SER A 46 4.22 2.94 3.43
CA SER A 46 5.07 1.88 2.88
C SER A 46 4.73 1.54 1.43
N ILE A 47 3.46 1.60 1.06
CA ILE A 47 3.02 1.34 -0.32
C ILE A 47 3.27 2.54 -1.26
N ASN A 48 3.42 3.75 -0.71
CA ASN A 48 3.68 4.95 -1.50
C ASN A 48 4.78 5.83 -0.85
N PRO A 49 6.05 5.42 -0.95
CA PRO A 49 7.17 6.12 -0.34
C PRO A 49 7.40 7.53 -0.91
N ILE A 50 6.97 7.81 -2.14
CA ILE A 50 7.08 9.16 -2.72
C ILE A 50 6.12 10.12 -2.00
N GLU A 51 4.86 9.73 -1.79
CA GLU A 51 3.92 10.55 -1.03
C GLU A 51 4.34 10.65 0.45
N ALA A 52 4.95 9.61 1.02
CA ALA A 52 5.51 9.67 2.36
C ALA A 52 6.62 10.73 2.46
N THR A 53 7.55 10.79 1.49
CA THR A 53 8.57 11.84 1.41
C THR A 53 7.95 13.24 1.33
N LYS A 54 6.95 13.40 0.45
CA LYS A 54 6.23 14.66 0.26
C LYS A 54 5.50 15.12 1.52
N ALA A 55 5.01 14.17 2.32
CA ALA A 55 4.41 14.43 3.63
C ALA A 55 5.44 14.68 4.75
N GLY A 56 6.75 14.69 4.44
CA GLY A 56 7.83 14.97 5.38
C GLY A 56 8.43 13.74 6.08
N TYR A 57 8.08 12.53 5.67
CA TYR A 57 8.66 11.28 6.19
C TYR A 57 9.92 10.91 5.41
N TYR A 58 11.04 11.52 5.76
CA TYR A 58 12.31 11.44 5.02
C TYR A 58 13.00 10.08 5.09
N ASP A 59 12.59 9.18 5.99
CA ASP A 59 13.05 7.79 6.03
C ASP A 59 12.68 7.00 4.75
N TYR A 60 11.75 7.53 3.96
CA TYR A 60 11.33 6.97 2.67
C TYR A 60 12.04 7.57 1.46
N ASN A 61 12.99 8.51 1.66
CA ASN A 61 13.62 9.26 0.57
C ASN A 61 14.40 8.40 -0.43
N SER A 62 14.91 7.25 0.00
CA SER A 62 15.65 6.33 -0.86
C SER A 62 14.78 5.33 -1.61
N GLN A 63 13.45 5.36 -1.45
CA GLN A 63 12.56 4.30 -1.91
C GLN A 63 11.68 4.75 -3.08
N VAL A 64 11.53 3.87 -4.06
CA VAL A 64 10.52 3.94 -5.13
C VAL A 64 9.82 2.59 -5.23
N THR A 65 8.52 2.61 -5.23
CA THR A 65 7.75 1.37 -5.40
C THR A 65 7.51 1.10 -6.89
N ASN A 66 7.81 -0.12 -7.33
CA ASN A 66 7.41 -0.59 -8.65
C ASN A 66 5.95 -1.05 -8.62
N TYR A 67 5.05 -0.07 -8.60
CA TYR A 67 3.61 -0.25 -8.38
C TYR A 67 2.86 -0.91 -9.56
N ILE A 68 3.53 -1.16 -10.67
CA ILE A 68 2.93 -1.80 -11.86
C ILE A 68 3.21 -3.30 -11.93
N THR A 69 3.83 -3.89 -10.90
CA THR A 69 4.05 -5.33 -10.80
C THR A 69 2.81 -6.07 -10.29
N THR A 70 2.67 -7.34 -10.69
CA THR A 70 1.63 -8.21 -10.15
C THR A 70 1.85 -8.53 -8.67
N ALA A 71 3.11 -8.64 -8.24
CA ALA A 71 3.45 -8.85 -6.83
C ALA A 71 2.91 -7.71 -5.97
N TYR A 72 3.23 -6.46 -6.32
CA TYR A 72 2.73 -5.29 -5.61
C TYR A 72 1.19 -5.23 -5.57
N LYS A 73 0.53 -5.54 -6.69
CA LYS A 73 -0.95 -5.63 -6.73
C LYS A 73 -1.48 -6.64 -5.70
N ASN A 74 -0.86 -7.82 -5.62
CA ASN A 74 -1.26 -8.86 -4.68
C ASN A 74 -1.02 -8.44 -3.22
N ASP A 75 0.11 -7.78 -2.93
CA ASP A 75 0.41 -7.25 -1.60
C ASP A 75 -0.61 -6.20 -1.15
N LEU A 76 -1.06 -5.34 -2.07
CA LEU A 76 -2.14 -4.39 -1.79
C LEU A 76 -3.46 -5.09 -1.47
N ILE A 77 -3.83 -6.09 -2.26
CA ILE A 77 -5.06 -6.88 -2.04
C ILE A 77 -5.03 -7.52 -0.65
N LEU A 78 -3.92 -8.15 -0.29
CA LEU A 78 -3.74 -8.78 1.03
C LEU A 78 -3.80 -7.73 2.15
N GLY A 79 -3.12 -6.59 1.98
CA GLY A 79 -3.10 -5.51 2.96
C GLY A 79 -4.49 -4.93 3.23
N TYR A 80 -5.21 -4.54 2.18
CA TYR A 80 -6.54 -3.95 2.35
C TYR A 80 -7.57 -4.95 2.91
N ASN A 81 -7.53 -6.23 2.49
CA ASN A 81 -8.39 -7.25 3.10
C ASN A 81 -8.09 -7.45 4.59
N ASN A 82 -6.81 -7.49 4.99
CA ASN A 82 -6.44 -7.59 6.41
C ASN A 82 -6.98 -6.41 7.25
N PHE A 83 -7.00 -5.20 6.70
CA PHE A 83 -7.60 -4.05 7.39
C PHE A 83 -9.12 -4.16 7.43
N LEU A 84 -9.80 -4.61 6.37
CA LEU A 84 -11.25 -4.85 6.38
C LEU A 84 -11.64 -5.88 7.43
N ASP A 85 -10.89 -6.98 7.54
CA ASP A 85 -11.15 -8.02 8.55
C ASP A 85 -11.05 -7.45 9.97
N LYS A 86 -10.04 -6.60 10.23
CA LYS A 86 -9.87 -5.93 11.52
C LYS A 86 -11.00 -4.95 11.82
N ILE A 87 -11.41 -4.14 10.84
CA ILE A 87 -12.52 -3.18 10.99
C ILE A 87 -13.83 -3.92 11.24
N ASN A 88 -14.12 -4.98 10.49
CA ASN A 88 -15.36 -5.76 10.62
C ASN A 88 -15.44 -6.53 11.93
N ALA A 89 -14.32 -6.79 12.60
CA ALA A 89 -14.26 -7.42 13.92
C ALA A 89 -14.56 -6.44 15.08
N ILE A 90 -14.63 -5.14 14.82
CA ILE A 90 -14.88 -4.11 15.85
C ILE A 90 -16.38 -4.06 16.18
N ASP A 91 -16.69 -4.16 17.46
CA ASP A 91 -18.05 -3.97 17.97
C ASP A 91 -18.42 -2.48 17.95
N SER A 92 -19.35 -2.12 17.07
CA SER A 92 -19.81 -0.74 16.88
C SER A 92 -20.41 -0.12 18.15
N THR A 93 -20.87 -0.94 19.09
CA THR A 93 -21.47 -0.46 20.35
C THR A 93 -20.42 -0.01 21.37
N LYS A 94 -19.16 -0.37 21.17
CA LYS A 94 -18.03 -0.06 22.04
C LYS A 94 -17.20 1.14 21.60
N VAL A 95 -17.58 1.78 20.51
CA VAL A 95 -16.86 2.92 19.95
C VAL A 95 -17.72 4.18 19.96
N THR A 96 -17.08 5.35 20.06
CA THR A 96 -17.78 6.63 19.95
C THR A 96 -18.25 6.90 18.52
N ALA A 97 -19.20 7.81 18.34
CA ALA A 97 -19.68 8.20 17.01
C ALA A 97 -18.54 8.73 16.11
N ALA A 98 -17.58 9.46 16.67
CA ALA A 98 -16.41 9.96 15.93
C ALA A 98 -15.47 8.82 15.49
N GLN A 99 -15.20 7.86 16.37
CA GLN A 99 -14.41 6.68 16.05
C GLN A 99 -15.10 5.82 14.99
N TRP A 100 -16.41 5.65 15.11
CA TRP A 100 -17.20 4.92 14.12
C TRP A 100 -17.16 5.59 12.75
N MET A 101 -17.23 6.91 12.70
CA MET A 101 -17.08 7.67 11.45
C MET A 101 -15.68 7.42 10.82
N SER A 102 -14.61 7.49 11.60
CA SER A 102 -13.24 7.23 11.12
C SER A 102 -13.07 5.81 10.60
N LEU A 103 -13.65 4.82 11.28
CA LEU A 103 -13.65 3.42 10.83
C LEU A 103 -14.40 3.25 9.51
N ASN A 104 -15.54 3.91 9.34
CA ASN A 104 -16.29 3.83 8.07
C ASN A 104 -15.54 4.48 6.91
N VAL A 105 -14.84 5.60 7.13
CA VAL A 105 -13.98 6.22 6.11
C VAL A 105 -12.83 5.28 5.74
N MET A 106 -12.16 4.68 6.71
CA MET A 106 -11.09 3.71 6.47
C MET A 106 -11.61 2.47 5.74
N LYS A 107 -12.79 1.96 6.13
CA LYS A 107 -13.45 0.84 5.48
C LYS A 107 -13.73 1.15 4.02
N TRP A 108 -14.35 2.29 3.76
CA TRP A 108 -14.64 2.75 2.40
C TRP A 108 -13.38 2.89 1.55
N ASP A 109 -12.29 3.44 2.09
CA ASP A 109 -11.01 3.55 1.37
C ASP A 109 -10.46 2.16 1.01
N CYS A 110 -10.54 1.18 1.91
CA CYS A 110 -10.14 -0.19 1.61
C CYS A 110 -11.02 -0.83 0.52
N GLU A 111 -12.34 -0.67 0.61
CA GLU A 111 -13.31 -1.26 -0.32
C GLU A 111 -13.13 -0.70 -1.74
N ILE A 112 -13.01 0.62 -1.90
CA ILE A 112 -12.84 1.25 -3.21
C ILE A 112 -11.47 0.90 -3.83
N LYS A 113 -10.41 0.75 -3.02
CA LYS A 113 -9.12 0.30 -3.49
C LYS A 113 -9.17 -1.15 -3.98
N LEU A 114 -9.83 -2.03 -3.25
CA LEU A 114 -10.03 -3.43 -3.66
C LEU A 114 -10.88 -3.55 -4.92
N GLU A 115 -11.93 -2.75 -5.07
CA GLU A 115 -12.73 -2.71 -6.29
C GLU A 115 -11.85 -2.38 -7.51
N GLY A 116 -11.02 -1.34 -7.42
CA GLY A 116 -10.10 -0.99 -8.48
C GLY A 116 -9.05 -2.06 -8.75
N LEU A 117 -8.47 -2.66 -7.69
CA LEU A 117 -7.47 -3.74 -7.84
C LEU A 117 -8.04 -5.00 -8.50
N ASN A 118 -9.33 -5.26 -8.38
CA ASN A 118 -10.00 -6.36 -9.06
C ASN A 118 -10.29 -6.08 -10.53
N ASN A 119 -10.10 -4.84 -10.99
CA ASN A 119 -10.20 -4.50 -12.40
C ASN A 119 -8.91 -4.92 -13.14
N GLU A 120 -9.05 -5.61 -14.26
CA GLU A 120 -7.91 -6.13 -15.03
C GLU A 120 -7.00 -5.04 -15.61
N LEU A 121 -7.55 -3.85 -15.88
CA LEU A 121 -6.83 -2.75 -16.51
C LEU A 121 -6.14 -1.84 -15.50
N VAL A 122 -6.61 -1.82 -14.26
CA VAL A 122 -6.17 -0.88 -13.24
C VAL A 122 -5.18 -1.54 -12.29
N SER A 123 -4.01 -0.97 -12.13
CA SER A 123 -3.20 -1.12 -10.93
C SER A 123 -3.30 0.15 -10.12
N ILE A 124 -3.66 0.04 -8.85
CA ILE A 124 -3.86 1.19 -7.99
C ILE A 124 -2.56 1.63 -7.35
N ALA A 125 -2.54 2.90 -7.06
CA ALA A 125 -1.53 3.75 -6.49
C ALA A 125 -0.57 4.31 -7.54
N SER A 126 -1.06 5.28 -8.30
CA SER A 126 -0.13 6.26 -8.84
C SER A 126 0.58 6.93 -7.65
N PRO A 127 1.92 6.96 -7.62
CA PRO A 127 2.66 7.65 -6.55
C PRO A 127 2.37 9.17 -6.51
N ILE A 128 1.55 9.67 -7.41
CA ILE A 128 1.36 11.10 -7.63
C ILE A 128 0.08 11.63 -7.01
N PHE A 129 -1.04 10.94 -7.18
CA PHE A 129 -2.36 11.47 -6.84
C PHE A 129 -3.27 10.44 -6.17
N ASP A 130 -2.73 9.31 -5.73
CA ASP A 130 -3.55 8.17 -5.26
C ASP A 130 -4.65 7.78 -6.28
N MET A 131 -4.37 8.03 -7.55
CA MET A 131 -5.29 7.78 -8.67
C MET A 131 -5.02 6.42 -9.31
N PRO A 132 -6.02 5.81 -9.92
CA PRO A 132 -5.83 4.57 -10.67
C PRO A 132 -4.77 4.74 -11.76
N SER A 133 -3.85 3.80 -11.87
CA SER A 133 -2.94 3.70 -13.01
C SER A 133 -3.23 2.42 -13.79
N PHE A 134 -2.79 2.38 -15.05
CA PHE A 134 -3.09 1.25 -15.92
C PHE A 134 -1.87 0.31 -16.02
N GLN A 135 -2.02 -0.92 -15.54
CA GLN A 135 -0.92 -1.87 -15.51
C GLN A 135 -0.34 -2.17 -16.90
N LEU A 136 -1.22 -2.28 -17.92
CA LEU A 136 -0.80 -2.57 -19.30
C LEU A 136 -0.46 -1.31 -20.12
N MET A 137 -0.71 -0.13 -19.59
CA MET A 137 -0.40 1.17 -20.19
C MET A 137 0.24 2.09 -19.13
N PRO A 138 1.37 1.69 -18.52
CA PRO A 138 1.92 2.38 -17.35
C PRO A 138 2.59 3.71 -17.67
N VAL A 139 2.90 3.97 -18.92
CA VAL A 139 3.51 5.22 -19.38
C VAL A 139 2.48 6.01 -20.15
N MET A 140 2.16 7.19 -19.64
CA MET A 140 1.14 8.08 -20.22
C MET A 140 1.65 9.51 -20.27
N GLN A 141 1.04 10.33 -21.13
CA GLN A 141 1.45 11.73 -21.35
C GLN A 141 1.36 12.62 -20.10
N ILE A 142 0.42 12.34 -19.18
CA ILE A 142 0.08 13.24 -18.07
C ILE A 142 0.41 12.64 -16.71
N GLN A 143 0.21 11.35 -16.55
CA GLN A 143 0.31 10.65 -15.25
C GLN A 143 1.19 9.44 -15.37
N SER A 144 2.49 9.60 -15.17
CA SER A 144 3.38 8.47 -15.07
C SER A 144 4.64 8.81 -14.32
N LEU A 145 5.29 7.78 -13.79
CA LEU A 145 6.43 7.93 -12.90
C LEU A 145 7.58 8.73 -13.54
N HIS A 146 7.81 8.60 -14.85
CA HIS A 146 8.91 9.31 -15.53
C HIS A 146 8.75 10.84 -15.45
N LEU A 147 7.53 11.37 -15.61
CA LEU A 147 7.27 12.81 -15.48
C LEU A 147 7.47 13.31 -14.05
N TYR A 148 7.06 12.47 -13.11
CA TYR A 148 7.14 12.80 -11.71
C TYR A 148 8.56 12.74 -11.19
N PHE A 149 9.28 11.75 -11.64
CA PHE A 149 10.68 11.58 -11.29
C PHE A 149 11.52 12.80 -11.72
N SER A 150 11.25 13.33 -12.91
CA SER A 150 11.88 14.55 -13.39
C SER A 150 11.54 15.77 -12.52
N THR A 151 10.28 15.88 -12.10
CA THR A 151 9.84 16.98 -11.21
C THR A 151 10.50 16.87 -9.83
N MET A 152 10.67 15.66 -9.30
CA MET A 152 11.39 15.43 -8.04
C MET A 152 12.85 15.85 -8.15
N ALA A 153 13.51 15.54 -9.26
CA ALA A 153 14.89 15.90 -9.54
C ALA A 153 15.13 17.42 -9.64
N GLY A 154 14.11 18.16 -10.06
CA GLY A 154 14.22 19.61 -10.24
C GLY A 154 14.37 20.45 -8.98
N GLY A 155 14.53 19.85 -7.81
CA GLY A 155 14.69 20.58 -6.55
C GLY A 155 13.45 21.33 -6.08
N THR A 156 12.27 21.04 -6.65
CA THR A 156 11.00 21.75 -6.38
C THR A 156 10.28 21.29 -5.11
N GLY A 157 10.98 20.66 -4.17
CA GLY A 157 10.51 20.44 -2.81
C GLY A 157 9.91 19.06 -2.50
N MET A 158 9.78 18.16 -3.48
CA MET A 158 9.29 16.80 -3.19
C MET A 158 10.40 15.89 -2.66
N HIS A 159 11.59 15.91 -3.25
CA HIS A 159 12.78 15.27 -2.72
C HIS A 159 13.71 16.36 -2.16
N PRO A 160 14.13 16.27 -0.89
CA PRO A 160 15.06 17.26 -0.33
C PRO A 160 16.48 17.03 -0.88
N PHE A 161 17.25 18.14 -1.06
CA PHE A 161 18.66 18.13 -1.43
C PHE A 161 19.45 19.05 -0.50
N ARG A 162 19.34 18.86 0.82
CA ARG A 162 19.87 19.73 1.85
C ARG A 162 21.22 19.29 2.41
N ASN A 163 21.53 17.99 2.27
CA ASN A 163 22.73 17.35 2.81
C ASN A 163 23.14 16.15 1.96
N VAL A 164 24.34 15.62 2.17
CA VAL A 164 24.90 14.50 1.40
C VAL A 164 23.96 13.29 1.37
N LYS A 165 23.32 12.98 2.49
CA LYS A 165 22.37 11.84 2.56
C LYS A 165 21.19 12.02 1.61
N ASP A 166 20.67 13.23 1.46
CA ASP A 166 19.56 13.49 0.53
C ASP A 166 19.96 13.15 -0.93
N TYR A 167 21.22 13.46 -1.33
CA TYR A 167 21.74 13.08 -2.65
C TYR A 167 21.97 11.57 -2.79
N GLU A 168 22.48 10.91 -1.76
CA GLU A 168 22.64 9.45 -1.74
C GLU A 168 21.28 8.75 -1.84
N ASP A 169 20.28 9.22 -1.12
CA ASP A 169 18.90 8.71 -1.20
C ASP A 169 18.31 8.92 -2.60
N TRP A 170 18.60 10.05 -3.24
CA TRP A 170 18.20 10.32 -4.61
C TRP A 170 18.82 9.34 -5.61
N LEU A 171 20.12 9.08 -5.51
CA LEU A 171 20.78 8.10 -6.36
C LEU A 171 20.16 6.70 -6.22
N GLN A 172 19.84 6.28 -4.99
CA GLN A 172 19.15 5.01 -4.75
C GLN A 172 17.75 4.98 -5.39
N ARG A 173 17.03 6.10 -5.42
CA ARG A 173 15.76 6.22 -6.16
C ARG A 173 15.97 6.07 -7.67
N VAL A 174 17.00 6.67 -8.22
CA VAL A 174 17.34 6.55 -9.65
C VAL A 174 17.60 5.09 -10.02
N ASP A 175 18.35 4.36 -9.20
CA ASP A 175 18.62 2.93 -9.42
C ASP A 175 17.32 2.10 -9.40
N GLN A 176 16.35 2.45 -8.55
CA GLN A 176 15.06 1.75 -8.49
C GLN A 176 14.10 2.12 -9.63
N PHE A 177 14.35 3.25 -10.31
CA PHE A 177 13.58 3.64 -11.48
C PHE A 177 13.83 2.73 -12.68
N ILE A 178 15.03 2.17 -12.80
CA ILE A 178 15.40 1.27 -13.91
C ILE A 178 14.49 0.02 -13.95
N PRO A 179 14.33 -0.77 -12.87
CA PRO A 179 13.40 -1.90 -12.86
C PRO A 179 11.93 -1.51 -13.13
N PHE A 180 11.53 -0.29 -12.79
CA PHE A 180 10.20 0.20 -13.15
C PHE A 180 10.06 0.32 -14.67
N ILE A 181 11.05 0.90 -15.37
CA ILE A 181 11.03 1.03 -16.84
C ILE A 181 11.00 -0.34 -17.51
N ASP A 182 11.83 -1.29 -17.08
CA ASP A 182 11.84 -2.66 -17.61
C ASP A 182 10.47 -3.33 -17.44
N THR A 183 9.85 -3.15 -16.27
CA THR A 183 8.49 -3.65 -16.02
C THR A 183 7.46 -2.95 -16.89
N ALA A 184 7.61 -1.65 -17.13
CA ALA A 184 6.70 -0.87 -17.97
C ALA A 184 6.76 -1.37 -19.42
N ILE A 185 7.94 -1.60 -19.98
CA ILE A 185 8.14 -2.17 -21.32
C ILE A 185 7.45 -3.54 -21.42
N ALA A 186 7.75 -4.46 -20.49
CA ALA A 186 7.15 -5.80 -20.48
C ALA A 186 5.62 -5.75 -20.33
N ASN A 187 5.08 -4.81 -19.56
CA ASN A 187 3.65 -4.64 -19.42
C ASN A 187 3.00 -4.08 -20.69
N MET A 188 3.64 -3.13 -21.37
CA MET A 188 3.16 -2.58 -22.63
C MET A 188 3.18 -3.64 -23.74
N ASP A 189 4.20 -4.49 -23.81
CA ASP A 189 4.24 -5.63 -24.74
C ASP A 189 3.08 -6.59 -24.50
N ARG A 190 2.76 -6.89 -23.25
CA ARG A 190 1.57 -7.67 -22.89
C ARG A 190 0.27 -6.94 -23.28
N GLY A 191 0.24 -5.62 -23.13
CA GLY A 191 -0.86 -4.79 -23.58
C GLY A 191 -1.10 -4.90 -25.08
N ILE A 192 -0.03 -4.77 -25.89
CA ILE A 192 -0.07 -4.94 -27.36
C ILE A 192 -0.62 -6.32 -27.73
N ALA A 193 -0.09 -7.38 -27.10
CA ALA A 193 -0.55 -8.75 -27.36
C ALA A 193 -2.03 -8.99 -27.02
N ARG A 194 -2.61 -8.18 -26.11
CA ARG A 194 -4.02 -8.26 -25.67
C ARG A 194 -4.92 -7.22 -26.36
N GLY A 195 -4.38 -6.38 -27.25
CA GLY A 195 -5.13 -5.28 -27.86
C GLY A 195 -5.47 -4.12 -26.88
N VAL A 196 -4.77 -4.05 -25.75
CA VAL A 196 -4.93 -2.99 -24.72
C VAL A 196 -3.80 -1.99 -24.88
N VAL A 197 -4.04 -0.93 -25.63
CA VAL A 197 -3.04 0.09 -25.98
C VAL A 197 -3.61 1.50 -25.85
N LEU A 198 -2.72 2.47 -25.65
CA LEU A 198 -3.10 3.87 -25.68
C LEU A 198 -3.58 4.31 -27.07
N PRO A 199 -4.49 5.27 -27.16
CA PRO A 199 -4.84 5.91 -28.42
C PRO A 199 -3.59 6.48 -29.12
N LYS A 200 -3.52 6.33 -30.45
CA LYS A 200 -2.38 6.77 -31.27
C LYS A 200 -1.93 8.20 -30.98
N VAL A 201 -2.87 9.13 -30.84
CA VAL A 201 -2.58 10.54 -30.56
C VAL A 201 -1.84 10.75 -29.23
N LEU A 202 -2.09 9.91 -28.22
CA LEU A 202 -1.38 9.99 -26.94
C LEU A 202 0.05 9.45 -27.08
N ILE A 203 0.24 8.36 -27.83
CA ILE A 203 1.57 7.79 -28.09
C ILE A 203 2.42 8.81 -28.86
N GLU A 204 1.88 9.40 -29.93
CA GLU A 204 2.59 10.40 -30.72
C GLU A 204 3.03 11.62 -29.92
N ARG A 205 2.29 11.99 -28.87
CA ARG A 205 2.65 13.09 -27.96
C ARG A 205 3.63 12.68 -26.86
N MET A 206 3.69 11.39 -26.50
CA MET A 206 4.65 10.87 -25.53
C MET A 206 6.05 10.74 -26.10
N ILE A 207 6.19 10.38 -27.38
CA ILE A 207 7.50 10.16 -28.02
C ILE A 207 8.46 11.36 -27.81
N PRO A 208 8.07 12.62 -28.09
CA PRO A 208 8.96 13.74 -27.85
C PRO A 208 9.34 13.95 -26.37
N GLN A 209 8.45 13.56 -25.44
CA GLN A 209 8.75 13.66 -24.01
C GLN A 209 9.84 12.65 -23.61
N LEU A 210 9.72 11.42 -24.07
CA LEU A 210 10.72 10.37 -23.84
C LEU A 210 12.04 10.68 -24.55
N ASP A 211 11.98 11.20 -25.76
CA ASP A 211 13.14 11.60 -26.55
C ASP A 211 13.97 12.67 -25.83
N ALA A 212 13.32 13.63 -25.20
CA ALA A 212 13.97 14.64 -24.38
C ALA A 212 14.73 14.05 -23.18
N PHE A 213 14.24 12.95 -22.60
CA PHE A 213 14.98 12.24 -21.55
C PHE A 213 16.22 11.51 -22.07
N VAL A 214 16.15 10.93 -23.26
CA VAL A 214 17.23 10.08 -23.81
C VAL A 214 18.35 10.92 -24.41
N HIS A 215 18.03 12.07 -25.02
CA HIS A 215 18.97 12.83 -25.84
C HIS A 215 19.39 14.17 -25.22
N ALA A 216 18.89 14.54 -24.05
CA ALA A 216 19.34 15.76 -23.36
C ALA A 216 20.83 15.66 -23.00
N PRO A 217 21.62 16.74 -23.20
CA PRO A 217 22.98 16.81 -22.65
C PRO A 217 22.94 16.57 -21.13
N VAL A 218 23.95 15.90 -20.59
CA VAL A 218 23.97 15.52 -19.16
C VAL A 218 23.70 16.70 -18.24
N GLN A 219 24.28 17.85 -18.51
CA GLN A 219 24.11 19.06 -17.70
C GLN A 219 22.72 19.71 -17.82
N GLU A 220 21.99 19.41 -18.88
CA GLU A 220 20.62 19.87 -19.13
C GLU A 220 19.57 18.82 -18.78
N HIS A 221 20.04 17.62 -18.43
CA HIS A 221 19.15 16.53 -18.07
C HIS A 221 18.42 16.83 -16.76
N LEU A 222 17.12 16.53 -16.71
CA LEU A 222 16.28 16.85 -15.56
C LEU A 222 16.77 16.26 -14.24
N PHE A 223 17.45 15.10 -14.28
CA PHE A 223 18.01 14.45 -13.10
C PHE A 223 19.33 15.10 -12.61
N TYR A 224 19.90 15.99 -13.41
CA TYR A 224 21.11 16.74 -13.05
C TYR A 224 20.78 18.07 -12.33
N GLY A 225 19.51 18.49 -12.36
CA GLY A 225 19.09 19.78 -11.81
C GLY A 225 19.49 20.06 -10.35
N PRO A 226 19.62 19.07 -9.45
CA PRO A 226 20.07 19.28 -8.07
C PRO A 226 21.58 19.45 -7.91
N ILE A 227 22.38 19.16 -8.93
CA ILE A 227 23.85 19.16 -8.93
C ILE A 227 24.38 20.45 -9.51
#